data_db5496979a420974040ccf1038e1cf92
#
_entry.id   db5496979a420974040ccf1038e1cf92
#
_cell.length_a   1.000
_cell.length_b   1.000
_cell.length_c   1.000
_cell.angle_alpha   90.00
_cell.angle_beta   90.00
_cell.angle_gamma   90.00
#
_symmetry.space_group_name_H-M   'P 1'
#
loop_
_entity.id
_entity.type
_entity.pdbx_description
1 polymer ?
#
loop_
_entity_poly.entity_id
_entity_poly.type
_entity_poly.pdbx_seq_one_letter_code
_entity_poly.pdbx_strand_id
1 'polypeptide(L)'
;CAAEFAAKTPYHYSSFDFETEVVPSDRRKIIILGSGPNRIGQGIEFDYSCVHAAMTLSEVGFETIMINCNPETVSTDYDTSDRLYFEPLTFEDVMAVIDVERAAGELVGVIVQLGGQTPLGLAQPLADAGVPIIGTQPEAIHSAEDREVFSRVLDQAKVPAPAHGTARSFAEAREIAHRIGYPVLVRPSYVLGGRGMEIVYEEEMLKEYLERATQINPEHPVLVDRFLDDAVEIDVDALFDGTDLY
;
A
#
# COMPACT_ATOMS: atom_id res chain seq x y z
N CYS A 1 2.26 27.45 -2.61
CA CYS A 1 3.68 27.72 -2.86
C CYS A 1 3.84 28.82 -3.89
N ALA A 2 4.90 29.63 -3.77
CA ALA A 2 5.24 30.70 -4.67
C ALA A 2 6.71 30.56 -5.09
N ALA A 3 6.99 30.70 -6.38
CA ALA A 3 8.33 30.72 -6.91
C ALA A 3 8.79 32.17 -7.16
N GLU A 4 10.06 32.45 -6.98
CA GLU A 4 10.64 33.77 -7.32
C GLU A 4 10.48 34.09 -8.80
N PHE A 5 10.51 33.05 -9.64
CA PHE A 5 10.26 33.16 -11.07
C PHE A 5 9.12 32.23 -11.46
N ALA A 6 8.14 32.74 -12.17
CA ALA A 6 7.04 31.93 -12.68
C ALA A 6 7.57 30.76 -13.51
N ALA A 7 7.25 29.55 -13.10
CA ALA A 7 7.62 28.32 -13.79
C ALA A 7 6.42 27.74 -14.54
N LYS A 8 6.68 27.07 -15.66
CA LYS A 8 5.66 26.32 -16.40
C LYS A 8 5.54 24.86 -15.95
N THR A 9 6.27 24.49 -14.92
CA THR A 9 6.25 23.14 -14.35
C THR A 9 5.02 22.97 -13.45
N PRO A 10 4.32 21.84 -13.53
CA PRO A 10 3.04 21.65 -12.84
C PRO A 10 3.20 21.16 -11.39
N TYR A 11 4.31 21.42 -10.70
CA TYR A 11 4.48 20.89 -9.35
C TYR A 11 4.53 21.97 -8.27
N HIS A 12 3.94 21.61 -7.13
CA HIS A 12 3.70 22.44 -5.97
C HIS A 12 4.25 21.76 -4.71
N TYR A 13 4.51 22.56 -3.69
CA TYR A 13 4.92 22.11 -2.36
C TYR A 13 4.49 23.14 -1.31
N SER A 14 4.30 22.72 -0.08
CA SER A 14 3.98 23.62 1.03
C SER A 14 5.16 24.49 1.42
N SER A 15 4.88 25.75 1.71
CA SER A 15 5.85 26.72 2.22
C SER A 15 5.20 27.59 3.27
N PHE A 16 5.99 28.37 4.02
CA PHE A 16 5.50 29.34 5.00
C PHE A 16 5.18 30.72 4.39
N ASP A 17 5.09 30.78 3.07
CA ASP A 17 4.75 32.02 2.36
C ASP A 17 3.24 32.30 2.46
N PHE A 18 2.89 33.57 2.32
CA PHE A 18 1.48 34.02 2.34
C PHE A 18 0.80 33.92 0.98
N GLU A 19 1.57 33.66 -0.08
CA GLU A 19 1.08 33.58 -1.46
C GLU A 19 0.99 32.12 -1.89
N THR A 20 0.04 31.82 -2.78
CA THR A 20 -0.08 30.51 -3.42
C THR A 20 -0.10 30.65 -4.93
N GLU A 21 0.64 29.79 -5.62
CA GLU A 21 0.63 29.67 -7.07
C GLU A 21 -0.28 28.54 -7.57
N VAL A 22 -0.90 27.82 -6.63
CA VAL A 22 -1.83 26.75 -6.99
C VAL A 22 -3.12 27.36 -7.52
N VAL A 23 -3.46 27.03 -8.76
CA VAL A 23 -4.71 27.41 -9.41
C VAL A 23 -5.41 26.14 -9.87
N PRO A 24 -6.31 25.57 -9.07
CA PRO A 24 -7.07 24.39 -9.47
C PRO A 24 -7.95 24.69 -10.68
N SER A 25 -8.07 23.75 -11.60
CA SER A 25 -8.95 23.87 -12.75
C SER A 25 -10.38 23.42 -12.41
N ASP A 26 -11.31 23.72 -13.30
CA ASP A 26 -12.70 23.27 -13.24
C ASP A 26 -12.94 21.90 -13.88
N ARG A 27 -11.89 21.25 -14.39
CA ARG A 27 -11.95 19.90 -14.97
C ARG A 27 -12.29 18.85 -13.93
N ARG A 28 -12.85 17.74 -14.38
CA ARG A 28 -12.98 16.53 -13.56
C ARG A 28 -11.61 15.93 -13.30
N LYS A 29 -11.31 15.66 -12.06
CA LYS A 29 -9.96 15.29 -11.63
C LYS A 29 -9.92 14.04 -10.76
N ILE A 30 -8.79 13.35 -10.82
CA ILE A 30 -8.48 12.19 -10.00
C ILE A 30 -7.12 12.40 -9.36
N ILE A 31 -7.05 12.15 -8.05
CA ILE A 31 -5.80 12.20 -7.31
C ILE A 31 -5.23 10.79 -7.21
N ILE A 32 -3.93 10.65 -7.42
CA ILE A 32 -3.17 9.42 -7.27
C ILE A 32 -2.15 9.64 -6.14
N LEU A 33 -2.17 8.78 -5.13
CA LEU A 33 -1.17 8.79 -4.08
C LEU A 33 0.01 7.90 -4.50
N GLY A 34 1.20 8.50 -4.56
CA GLY A 34 2.43 7.81 -4.90
C GLY A 34 2.97 6.94 -3.75
N SER A 35 4.13 6.34 -3.95
CA SER A 35 4.73 5.40 -2.99
C SER A 35 5.41 6.06 -1.78
N GLY A 36 5.66 7.36 -1.84
CA GLY A 36 6.49 8.03 -0.86
C GLY A 36 7.96 7.60 -0.95
N PRO A 37 8.73 7.71 0.14
CA PRO A 37 10.11 7.26 0.17
C PRO A 37 10.22 5.76 -0.06
N ASN A 38 11.24 5.34 -0.81
CA ASN A 38 11.51 3.92 -1.03
C ASN A 38 11.76 3.19 0.29
N ARG A 39 11.18 2.01 0.44
CA ARG A 39 11.33 1.14 1.60
C ARG A 39 11.99 -0.16 1.19
N ILE A 40 12.69 -0.81 2.11
CA ILE A 40 13.20 -2.17 1.90
C ILE A 40 12.02 -3.10 1.62
N GLY A 41 12.09 -3.84 0.52
CA GLY A 41 11.03 -4.75 0.07
C GLY A 41 9.96 -4.11 -0.83
N GLN A 42 10.10 -2.82 -1.18
CA GLN A 42 9.33 -2.16 -2.22
C GLN A 42 10.20 -1.93 -3.44
N GLY A 43 9.70 -2.30 -4.60
CA GLY A 43 10.35 -2.08 -5.88
C GLY A 43 9.74 -0.93 -6.67
N ILE A 44 10.21 -0.76 -7.88
CA ILE A 44 9.78 0.31 -8.81
C ILE A 44 8.35 0.09 -9.32
N GLU A 45 7.79 -1.10 -9.17
CA GLU A 45 6.44 -1.45 -9.62
C GLU A 45 5.36 -0.52 -9.05
N PHE A 46 5.53 -0.03 -7.83
CA PHE A 46 4.58 0.90 -7.22
C PHE A 46 4.59 2.27 -7.91
N ASP A 47 5.76 2.77 -8.30
CA ASP A 47 5.85 4.00 -9.07
C ASP A 47 5.36 3.80 -10.50
N TYR A 48 5.77 2.71 -11.15
CA TYR A 48 5.31 2.32 -12.48
C TYR A 48 3.78 2.28 -12.58
N SER A 49 3.11 1.68 -11.60
CA SER A 49 1.65 1.61 -11.55
C SER A 49 1.00 3.00 -11.44
N CYS A 50 1.58 3.89 -10.62
CA CYS A 50 1.11 5.27 -10.50
C CYS A 50 1.26 6.05 -11.80
N VAL A 51 2.38 5.91 -12.50
CA VAL A 51 2.66 6.56 -13.79
C VAL A 51 1.67 6.10 -14.86
N HIS A 52 1.47 4.78 -14.99
CA HIS A 52 0.53 4.24 -15.97
C HIS A 52 -0.92 4.63 -15.67
N ALA A 53 -1.30 4.70 -14.40
CA ALA A 53 -2.62 5.21 -14.02
C ALA A 53 -2.80 6.68 -14.44
N ALA A 54 -1.81 7.53 -14.19
CA ALA A 54 -1.85 8.94 -14.59
C ALA A 54 -2.00 9.07 -16.12
N MET A 55 -1.18 8.35 -16.88
CA MET A 55 -1.24 8.37 -18.35
C MET A 55 -2.62 7.92 -18.88
N THR A 56 -3.10 6.76 -18.41
CA THR A 56 -4.40 6.21 -18.84
C THR A 56 -5.57 7.14 -18.49
N LEU A 57 -5.57 7.71 -17.29
CA LEU A 57 -6.62 8.64 -16.88
C LEU A 57 -6.60 9.93 -17.69
N SER A 58 -5.42 10.45 -18.02
CA SER A 58 -5.27 11.59 -18.90
C SER A 58 -5.80 11.31 -20.32
N GLU A 59 -5.50 10.13 -20.88
CA GLU A 59 -6.01 9.70 -22.19
C GLU A 59 -7.54 9.64 -22.25
N VAL A 60 -8.20 9.26 -21.14
CA VAL A 60 -9.67 9.24 -21.07
C VAL A 60 -10.29 10.56 -20.59
N GLY A 61 -9.48 11.62 -20.47
CA GLY A 61 -9.92 13.00 -20.32
C GLY A 61 -10.05 13.52 -18.89
N PHE A 62 -9.57 12.80 -17.88
CA PHE A 62 -9.45 13.33 -16.53
C PHE A 62 -8.22 14.20 -16.36
N GLU A 63 -8.31 15.20 -15.52
CA GLU A 63 -7.13 15.88 -15.00
C GLU A 63 -6.49 15.00 -13.92
N THR A 64 -5.20 14.71 -14.06
CA THR A 64 -4.48 13.84 -13.16
C THR A 64 -3.66 14.65 -12.17
N ILE A 65 -3.76 14.31 -10.90
CA ILE A 65 -3.06 14.95 -9.80
C ILE A 65 -2.26 13.91 -9.05
N MET A 66 -0.95 14.09 -8.99
CA MET A 66 -0.06 13.22 -8.24
C MET A 66 0.31 13.85 -6.91
N ILE A 67 0.24 13.09 -5.82
CA ILE A 67 0.82 13.47 -4.53
C ILE A 67 1.92 12.46 -4.21
N ASN A 68 3.16 12.91 -4.17
CA ASN A 68 4.31 12.07 -3.83
C ASN A 68 5.46 12.93 -3.27
N CYS A 69 6.28 12.35 -2.40
CA CYS A 69 7.42 13.03 -1.79
C CYS A 69 8.79 12.42 -2.16
N ASN A 70 8.83 11.50 -3.12
CA ASN A 70 10.09 10.95 -3.63
C ASN A 70 10.50 11.69 -4.91
N PRO A 71 11.54 12.54 -4.88
CA PRO A 71 11.96 13.30 -6.06
C PRO A 71 12.75 12.46 -7.08
N GLU A 72 13.16 11.25 -6.73
CA GLU A 72 14.00 10.38 -7.56
C GLU A 72 13.18 9.29 -8.26
N THR A 73 11.97 9.64 -8.73
CA THR A 73 11.09 8.66 -9.34
C THR A 73 10.24 9.28 -10.46
N VAL A 74 9.79 8.46 -11.41
CA VAL A 74 9.12 8.93 -12.64
C VAL A 74 7.74 9.55 -12.35
N SER A 75 7.02 9.09 -11.33
CA SER A 75 5.72 9.70 -10.97
C SER A 75 5.84 11.17 -10.56
N THR A 76 7.04 11.61 -10.20
CA THR A 76 7.34 13.01 -9.85
C THR A 76 8.03 13.78 -10.97
N ASP A 77 8.12 13.23 -12.16
CA ASP A 77 8.53 13.97 -13.34
C ASP A 77 7.45 14.98 -13.75
N TYR A 78 7.88 16.11 -14.26
CA TYR A 78 7.01 17.27 -14.55
C TYR A 78 5.94 17.02 -15.62
N ASP A 79 6.07 15.99 -16.40
CA ASP A 79 5.19 15.63 -17.51
C ASP A 79 4.38 14.35 -17.28
N THR A 80 4.45 13.75 -16.08
CA THR A 80 3.71 12.53 -15.76
C THR A 80 2.25 12.80 -15.42
N SER A 81 1.95 13.90 -14.75
CA SER A 81 0.60 14.29 -14.36
C SER A 81 0.33 15.76 -14.68
N ASP A 82 -0.94 16.16 -14.78
CA ASP A 82 -1.31 17.56 -15.01
C ASP A 82 -0.86 18.46 -13.84
N ARG A 83 -0.83 17.92 -12.61
CA ARG A 83 -0.37 18.63 -11.41
C ARG A 83 0.29 17.67 -10.43
N LEU A 84 1.43 18.07 -9.90
CA LEU A 84 2.19 17.33 -8.91
C LEU A 84 2.29 18.13 -7.62
N TYR A 85 2.00 17.47 -6.49
CA TYR A 85 2.27 17.99 -5.16
C TYR A 85 3.38 17.18 -4.51
N PHE A 86 4.50 17.85 -4.23
CA PHE A 86 5.59 17.31 -3.42
C PHE A 86 5.23 17.46 -1.94
N GLU A 87 4.41 16.54 -1.45
CA GLU A 87 3.95 16.57 -0.07
C GLU A 87 4.15 15.20 0.58
N PRO A 88 4.38 15.17 1.90
CA PRO A 88 4.36 13.93 2.65
C PRO A 88 3.01 13.22 2.48
N LEU A 89 3.06 11.89 2.45
CA LEU A 89 1.84 11.08 2.43
C LEU A 89 1.31 10.89 3.86
N THR A 90 0.99 12.01 4.52
CA THR A 90 0.27 12.03 5.79
C THR A 90 -1.20 12.37 5.54
N PHE A 91 -2.06 12.05 6.49
CA PHE A 91 -3.49 12.37 6.37
C PHE A 91 -3.72 13.86 6.21
N GLU A 92 -3.04 14.67 7.00
CA GLU A 92 -3.19 16.13 7.05
C GLU A 92 -2.75 16.79 5.75
N ASP A 93 -1.57 16.39 5.22
CA ASP A 93 -1.03 16.96 3.99
C ASP A 93 -1.87 16.57 2.78
N VAL A 94 -2.29 15.31 2.71
CA VAL A 94 -3.17 14.83 1.62
C VAL A 94 -4.53 15.52 1.67
N MET A 95 -5.12 15.70 2.86
CA MET A 95 -6.39 16.44 3.01
C MET A 95 -6.25 17.90 2.61
N ALA A 96 -5.15 18.56 2.95
CA ALA A 96 -4.90 19.94 2.54
C ALA A 96 -4.87 20.08 1.01
N VAL A 97 -4.24 19.15 0.29
CA VAL A 97 -4.26 19.12 -1.18
C VAL A 97 -5.66 18.84 -1.71
N ILE A 98 -6.39 17.89 -1.13
CA ILE A 98 -7.76 17.56 -1.51
C ILE A 98 -8.68 18.79 -1.37
N ASP A 99 -8.57 19.55 -0.28
CA ASP A 99 -9.38 20.74 -0.03
C ASP A 99 -9.09 21.85 -1.06
N VAL A 100 -7.83 22.03 -1.42
CA VAL A 100 -7.42 22.97 -2.48
C VAL A 100 -8.01 22.55 -3.82
N GLU A 101 -7.90 21.29 -4.19
CA GLU A 101 -8.37 20.79 -5.47
C GLU A 101 -9.91 20.74 -5.58
N ARG A 102 -10.61 20.52 -4.47
CA ARG A 102 -12.07 20.61 -4.40
C ARG A 102 -12.63 22.02 -4.53
N ALA A 103 -11.80 23.06 -4.33
CA ALA A 103 -12.22 24.44 -4.46
C ALA A 103 -12.66 24.80 -5.90
N ALA A 104 -12.19 24.05 -6.89
CA ALA A 104 -12.60 24.20 -8.29
C ALA A 104 -12.74 22.83 -8.96
N GLY A 105 -13.81 22.64 -9.71
CA GLY A 105 -14.07 21.41 -10.45
C GLY A 105 -14.50 20.22 -9.55
N GLU A 106 -14.74 19.09 -10.20
CA GLU A 106 -15.19 17.85 -9.57
C GLU A 106 -13.99 16.94 -9.23
N LEU A 107 -13.74 16.70 -7.95
CA LEU A 107 -12.87 15.60 -7.53
C LEU A 107 -13.67 14.28 -7.59
N VAL A 108 -13.38 13.48 -8.61
CA VAL A 108 -14.03 12.17 -8.83
C VAL A 108 -13.62 11.18 -7.76
N GLY A 109 -12.34 11.20 -7.35
CA GLY A 109 -11.85 10.39 -6.24
C GLY A 109 -10.34 10.32 -6.14
N VAL A 110 -9.91 9.49 -5.20
CA VAL A 110 -8.50 9.26 -4.87
C VAL A 110 -8.16 7.79 -5.05
N ILE A 111 -7.06 7.51 -5.75
CA ILE A 111 -6.49 6.16 -5.89
C ILE A 111 -5.40 6.00 -4.83
N VAL A 112 -5.56 4.99 -3.96
CA VAL A 112 -4.67 4.70 -2.83
C VAL A 112 -3.89 3.40 -2.98
N GLN A 113 -4.28 2.51 -3.90
CA GLN A 113 -3.77 1.13 -3.95
C GLN A 113 -2.49 0.95 -4.77
N LEU A 114 -2.08 1.93 -5.56
CA LEU A 114 -0.97 1.78 -6.51
C LEU A 114 0.39 2.08 -5.89
N GLY A 115 0.45 2.90 -4.86
CA GLY A 115 1.69 3.35 -4.22
C GLY A 115 2.23 2.45 -3.12
N GLY A 116 1.67 1.26 -2.90
CA GLY A 116 2.09 0.34 -1.84
C GLY A 116 1.55 0.73 -0.46
N GLN A 117 2.22 0.26 0.59
CA GLN A 117 1.72 0.31 1.98
C GLN A 117 1.47 1.72 2.54
N THR A 118 2.23 2.72 2.10
CA THR A 118 2.08 4.08 2.62
C THR A 118 0.72 4.68 2.29
N PRO A 119 0.31 4.77 1.00
CA PRO A 119 -1.01 5.28 0.65
C PRO A 119 -2.14 4.33 1.06
N LEU A 120 -1.93 3.00 1.08
CA LEU A 120 -2.94 2.05 1.58
C LEU A 120 -3.35 2.35 3.03
N GLY A 121 -2.41 2.73 3.88
CA GLY A 121 -2.70 3.14 5.26
C GLY A 121 -3.58 4.39 5.39
N LEU A 122 -3.73 5.17 4.32
CA LEU A 122 -4.60 6.35 4.28
C LEU A 122 -6.02 6.05 3.77
N ALA A 123 -6.28 4.86 3.23
CA ALA A 123 -7.55 4.53 2.62
C ALA A 123 -8.75 4.74 3.57
N GLN A 124 -8.71 4.13 4.73
CA GLN A 124 -9.79 4.23 5.72
C GLN A 124 -9.93 5.65 6.29
N PRO A 125 -8.85 6.32 6.78
CA PRO A 125 -8.95 7.70 7.25
C PRO A 125 -9.52 8.68 6.22
N LEU A 126 -9.15 8.56 4.96
CA LEU A 126 -9.68 9.40 3.89
C LEU A 126 -11.15 9.12 3.62
N ALA A 127 -11.56 7.85 3.59
CA ALA A 127 -12.96 7.47 3.43
C ALA A 127 -13.82 7.98 4.59
N ASP A 128 -13.35 7.88 5.83
CA ASP A 128 -14.03 8.38 7.03
C ASP A 128 -14.19 9.93 7.00
N ALA A 129 -13.25 10.63 6.35
CA ALA A 129 -13.34 12.06 6.08
C ALA A 129 -14.24 12.42 4.88
N GLY A 130 -14.91 11.44 4.26
CA GLY A 130 -15.81 11.65 3.12
C GLY A 130 -15.09 11.89 1.80
N VAL A 131 -13.86 11.41 1.67
CA VAL A 131 -13.12 11.40 0.39
C VAL A 131 -13.53 10.17 -0.41
N PRO A 132 -13.97 10.32 -1.67
CA PRO A 132 -14.29 9.16 -2.49
C PRO A 132 -13.01 8.39 -2.84
N ILE A 133 -12.93 7.15 -2.41
CA ILE A 133 -11.87 6.23 -2.82
C ILE A 133 -12.33 5.49 -4.08
N ILE A 134 -11.53 5.53 -5.11
CA ILE A 134 -11.80 4.82 -6.37
C ILE A 134 -10.80 3.68 -6.58
N GLY A 135 -11.25 2.63 -7.26
CA GLY A 135 -10.53 1.35 -7.34
C GLY A 135 -10.91 0.45 -6.17
N THR A 136 -9.93 -0.18 -5.53
CA THR A 136 -10.17 -1.09 -4.40
C THR A 136 -10.66 -0.31 -3.17
N GLN A 137 -11.81 -0.70 -2.64
CA GLN A 137 -12.42 -0.02 -1.50
C GLN A 137 -11.72 -0.36 -0.18
N PRO A 138 -11.75 0.53 0.84
CA PRO A 138 -11.04 0.33 2.11
C PRO A 138 -11.38 -0.97 2.81
N GLU A 139 -12.64 -1.42 2.75
CA GLU A 139 -13.08 -2.68 3.35
C GLU A 139 -12.46 -3.90 2.66
N ALA A 140 -12.27 -3.83 1.34
CA ALA A 140 -11.62 -4.89 0.58
C ALA A 140 -10.11 -4.92 0.85
N ILE A 141 -9.48 -3.74 0.96
CA ILE A 141 -8.07 -3.62 1.36
C ILE A 141 -7.87 -4.26 2.74
N HIS A 142 -8.68 -3.87 3.72
CA HIS A 142 -8.63 -4.44 5.07
C HIS A 142 -8.83 -5.96 5.07
N SER A 143 -9.80 -6.44 4.29
CA SER A 143 -10.09 -7.88 4.20
C SER A 143 -8.94 -8.69 3.58
N ALA A 144 -8.15 -8.07 2.71
CA ALA A 144 -6.97 -8.70 2.11
C ALA A 144 -5.74 -8.65 3.04
N GLU A 145 -5.61 -7.61 3.86
CA GLU A 145 -4.47 -7.41 4.74
C GLU A 145 -4.60 -8.14 6.10
N ASP A 146 -5.82 -8.18 6.66
CA ASP A 146 -6.08 -8.89 7.92
C ASP A 146 -6.16 -10.40 7.69
N ARG A 147 -5.23 -11.13 8.29
CA ARG A 147 -5.10 -12.57 8.08
C ARG A 147 -6.30 -13.39 8.53
N GLU A 148 -6.93 -13.00 9.64
CA GLU A 148 -8.09 -13.75 10.15
C GLU A 148 -9.30 -13.49 9.25
N VAL A 149 -9.45 -12.26 8.78
CA VAL A 149 -10.51 -11.90 7.83
C VAL A 149 -10.26 -12.60 6.50
N PHE A 150 -9.03 -12.54 5.97
CA PHE A 150 -8.68 -13.16 4.70
C PHE A 150 -8.83 -14.68 4.75
N SER A 151 -8.42 -15.34 5.84
CA SER A 151 -8.64 -16.78 6.04
C SER A 151 -10.12 -17.14 5.93
N ARG A 152 -11.01 -16.34 6.53
CA ARG A 152 -12.48 -16.55 6.40
C ARG A 152 -12.97 -16.36 4.98
N VAL A 153 -12.39 -15.40 4.24
CA VAL A 153 -12.73 -15.19 2.81
C VAL A 153 -12.34 -16.43 1.99
N LEU A 154 -11.13 -16.97 2.22
CA LEU A 154 -10.68 -18.18 1.54
C LEU A 154 -11.56 -19.41 1.86
N ASP A 155 -11.93 -19.57 3.14
CA ASP A 155 -12.82 -20.65 3.58
C ASP A 155 -14.21 -20.54 2.92
N GLN A 156 -14.78 -19.35 2.86
CA GLN A 156 -16.05 -19.09 2.18
C GLN A 156 -15.98 -19.36 0.68
N ALA A 157 -14.89 -18.96 0.05
CA ALA A 157 -14.61 -19.19 -1.37
C ALA A 157 -14.21 -20.65 -1.65
N LYS A 158 -13.96 -21.47 -0.62
CA LYS A 158 -13.45 -22.85 -0.72
C LYS A 158 -12.11 -22.93 -1.48
N VAL A 159 -11.29 -21.90 -1.33
CA VAL A 159 -9.95 -21.85 -1.88
C VAL A 159 -8.99 -22.45 -0.87
N PRO A 160 -8.22 -23.48 -1.23
CA PRO A 160 -7.27 -24.08 -0.31
C PRO A 160 -6.14 -23.10 0.01
N ALA A 161 -5.78 -23.01 1.28
CA ALA A 161 -4.65 -22.23 1.77
C ALA A 161 -3.73 -23.12 2.61
N PRO A 162 -2.42 -22.83 2.68
CA PRO A 162 -1.53 -23.53 3.59
C PRO A 162 -2.01 -23.41 5.04
N ALA A 163 -1.91 -24.52 5.78
CA ALA A 163 -2.22 -24.49 7.21
C ALA A 163 -1.32 -23.48 7.93
N HIS A 164 -1.90 -22.65 8.78
CA HIS A 164 -1.18 -21.58 9.46
C HIS A 164 -1.67 -21.34 10.88
N GLY A 165 -0.96 -20.49 11.61
CA GLY A 165 -1.36 -20.01 12.91
C GLY A 165 -0.52 -18.83 13.38
N THR A 166 -1.02 -18.12 14.37
CA THR A 166 -0.38 -16.95 14.98
C THR A 166 -0.01 -17.27 16.41
N ALA A 167 1.24 -17.03 16.79
CA ALA A 167 1.77 -17.33 18.12
C ALA A 167 2.42 -16.11 18.75
N ARG A 168 2.21 -15.93 20.04
CA ARG A 168 2.85 -14.90 20.90
C ARG A 168 3.85 -15.47 21.89
N SER A 169 3.96 -16.80 21.92
CA SER A 169 4.88 -17.52 22.78
C SER A 169 5.46 -18.74 22.08
N PHE A 170 6.60 -19.23 22.59
CA PHE A 170 7.17 -20.48 22.11
C PHE A 170 6.20 -21.66 22.25
N ALA A 171 5.46 -21.73 23.35
CA ALA A 171 4.50 -22.82 23.59
C ALA A 171 3.40 -22.85 22.52
N GLU A 172 2.82 -21.69 22.18
CA GLU A 172 1.82 -21.57 21.12
C GLU A 172 2.40 -21.91 19.75
N ALA A 173 3.58 -21.36 19.41
CA ALA A 173 4.23 -21.64 18.14
C ALA A 173 4.55 -23.14 17.97
N ARG A 174 5.00 -23.78 19.04
CA ARG A 174 5.25 -25.22 19.06
C ARG A 174 3.99 -26.04 18.81
N GLU A 175 2.89 -25.71 19.49
CA GLU A 175 1.61 -26.40 19.28
C GLU A 175 1.12 -26.23 17.85
N ILE A 176 1.25 -25.03 17.28
CA ILE A 176 0.89 -24.75 15.88
C ILE A 176 1.79 -25.56 14.93
N ALA A 177 3.12 -25.54 15.12
CA ALA A 177 4.05 -26.26 14.27
C ALA A 177 3.81 -27.78 14.32
N HIS A 178 3.53 -28.34 15.49
CA HIS A 178 3.17 -29.75 15.63
C HIS A 178 1.85 -30.11 14.93
N ARG A 179 0.86 -29.24 15.02
CA ARG A 179 -0.43 -29.43 14.33
C ARG A 179 -0.28 -29.35 12.81
N ILE A 180 0.52 -28.42 12.32
CA ILE A 180 0.75 -28.18 10.88
C ILE A 180 1.69 -29.24 10.30
N GLY A 181 2.69 -29.68 11.09
CA GLY A 181 3.80 -30.52 10.67
C GLY A 181 4.96 -29.71 10.07
N TYR A 182 6.18 -30.15 10.35
CA TYR A 182 7.39 -29.55 9.77
C TYR A 182 7.57 -29.96 8.28
N PRO A 183 8.26 -29.17 7.45
CA PRO A 183 8.81 -27.85 7.76
C PRO A 183 7.73 -26.77 7.84
N VAL A 184 7.99 -25.76 8.65
CA VAL A 184 7.16 -24.55 8.77
C VAL A 184 7.97 -23.31 8.42
N LEU A 185 7.32 -22.32 7.83
CA LEU A 185 7.86 -20.99 7.64
C LEU A 185 7.44 -20.12 8.84
N VAL A 186 8.42 -19.54 9.49
CA VAL A 186 8.18 -18.64 10.64
C VAL A 186 8.59 -17.24 10.28
N ARG A 187 7.73 -16.27 10.60
CA ARG A 187 7.97 -14.86 10.26
C ARG A 187 7.31 -13.92 11.27
N PRO A 188 7.92 -12.75 11.54
CA PRO A 188 7.25 -11.69 12.31
C PRO A 188 6.04 -11.14 11.54
N SER A 189 5.02 -10.68 12.25
CA SER A 189 3.75 -10.23 11.63
C SER A 189 3.87 -8.95 10.80
N TYR A 190 4.91 -8.14 11.03
CA TYR A 190 5.03 -6.80 10.44
C TYR A 190 6.37 -6.56 9.76
N VAL A 191 6.90 -7.54 9.04
CA VAL A 191 8.17 -7.41 8.30
C VAL A 191 7.92 -7.47 6.81
N LEU A 192 8.45 -6.48 6.10
CA LEU A 192 8.44 -6.42 4.64
C LEU A 192 9.75 -7.01 4.05
N GLY A 193 9.66 -7.52 2.83
CA GLY A 193 10.82 -7.96 2.05
C GLY A 193 11.49 -9.22 2.56
N GLY A 194 10.74 -10.14 3.17
CA GLY A 194 11.27 -11.44 3.62
C GLY A 194 12.27 -11.36 4.79
N ARG A 195 12.50 -10.19 5.35
CA ARG A 195 13.47 -10.02 6.44
C ARG A 195 12.98 -10.69 7.72
N GLY A 196 13.83 -11.51 8.31
CA GLY A 196 13.51 -12.24 9.54
C GLY A 196 12.57 -13.44 9.33
N MET A 197 12.34 -13.89 8.09
CA MET A 197 11.67 -15.16 7.81
C MET A 197 12.67 -16.31 7.85
N GLU A 198 12.26 -17.45 8.38
CA GLU A 198 13.10 -18.66 8.44
C GLU A 198 12.26 -19.91 8.22
N ILE A 199 12.80 -20.84 7.44
CA ILE A 199 12.23 -22.17 7.28
C ILE A 199 12.76 -23.02 8.41
N VAL A 200 11.85 -23.57 9.21
CA VAL A 200 12.15 -24.33 10.41
C VAL A 200 11.77 -25.78 10.18
N TYR A 201 12.73 -26.67 10.31
CA TYR A 201 12.57 -28.10 10.04
C TYR A 201 12.29 -28.93 11.30
N GLU A 202 12.59 -28.39 12.49
CA GLU A 202 12.46 -29.08 13.77
C GLU A 202 12.23 -28.09 14.94
N GLU A 203 11.83 -28.63 16.10
CA GLU A 203 11.44 -27.83 17.26
C GLU A 203 12.59 -26.98 17.83
N GLU A 204 13.81 -27.50 17.81
CA GLU A 204 14.99 -26.80 18.30
C GLU A 204 15.25 -25.50 17.51
N MET A 205 15.15 -25.57 16.20
CA MET A 205 15.29 -24.40 15.34
C MET A 205 14.18 -23.36 15.60
N LEU A 206 12.94 -23.82 15.87
CA LEU A 206 11.83 -22.94 16.23
C LEU A 206 12.12 -22.16 17.50
N LYS A 207 12.69 -22.81 18.49
CA LYS A 207 13.07 -22.19 19.75
C LYS A 207 14.12 -21.11 19.57
N GLU A 208 15.20 -21.41 18.85
CA GLU A 208 16.27 -20.48 18.54
C GLU A 208 15.78 -19.26 17.75
N TYR A 209 14.89 -19.50 16.79
CA TYR A 209 14.27 -18.41 16.02
C TYR A 209 13.46 -17.48 16.92
N LEU A 210 12.58 -18.00 17.75
CA LEU A 210 11.71 -17.21 18.60
C LEU A 210 12.48 -16.44 19.69
N GLU A 211 13.55 -17.00 20.23
CA GLU A 211 14.42 -16.28 21.16
C GLU A 211 15.05 -15.04 20.51
N ARG A 212 15.41 -15.13 19.24
CA ARG A 212 15.92 -13.98 18.44
C ARG A 212 14.80 -13.01 18.07
N ALA A 213 13.67 -13.49 17.61
CA ALA A 213 12.56 -12.68 17.14
C ALA A 213 11.87 -11.89 18.24
N THR A 214 11.68 -12.49 19.42
CA THR A 214 11.08 -11.83 20.60
C THR A 214 11.96 -10.75 21.20
N GLN A 215 13.28 -10.83 21.04
CA GLN A 215 14.20 -9.76 21.41
C GLN A 215 14.07 -8.53 20.50
N ILE A 216 13.60 -8.72 19.25
CA ILE A 216 13.47 -7.64 18.28
C ILE A 216 12.13 -6.91 18.45
N ASN A 217 11.04 -7.63 18.72
CA ASN A 217 9.72 -7.02 18.91
C ASN A 217 8.76 -7.88 19.73
N PRO A 218 8.78 -7.79 21.06
CA PRO A 218 8.01 -8.68 21.96
C PRO A 218 6.49 -8.47 21.89
N GLU A 219 6.00 -7.35 21.39
CA GLU A 219 4.57 -7.02 21.32
C GLU A 219 3.87 -7.57 20.07
N HIS A 220 4.64 -8.03 19.06
CA HIS A 220 4.06 -8.50 17.80
C HIS A 220 4.11 -10.03 17.69
N PRO A 221 2.99 -10.65 17.29
CA PRO A 221 2.91 -12.09 17.13
C PRO A 221 3.80 -12.58 15.99
N VAL A 222 4.20 -13.85 16.09
CA VAL A 222 4.91 -14.57 15.05
C VAL A 222 3.91 -15.43 14.29
N LEU A 223 4.07 -15.49 12.99
CA LEU A 223 3.28 -16.31 12.08
C LEU A 223 4.01 -17.61 11.81
N VAL A 224 3.28 -18.70 11.86
CA VAL A 224 3.77 -20.05 11.60
C VAL A 224 2.92 -20.62 10.47
N ASP A 225 3.50 -20.75 9.31
CA ASP A 225 2.81 -21.23 8.11
C ASP A 225 3.41 -22.58 7.66
N ARG A 226 2.60 -23.46 7.08
CA ARG A 226 3.12 -24.67 6.42
C ARG A 226 4.02 -24.25 5.28
N PHE A 227 5.29 -24.71 5.30
CA PHE A 227 6.16 -24.51 4.15
C PHE A 227 5.85 -25.57 3.07
N LEU A 228 5.75 -25.13 1.83
CA LEU A 228 5.49 -25.98 0.68
C LEU A 228 6.81 -26.23 -0.05
N ASP A 229 7.38 -27.41 0.14
CA ASP A 229 8.54 -27.85 -0.65
C ASP A 229 8.10 -28.18 -2.09
N ASP A 230 9.00 -27.98 -3.03
CA ASP A 230 8.82 -28.32 -4.45
C ASP A 230 7.58 -27.67 -5.11
N ALA A 231 7.12 -26.55 -4.58
CA ALA A 231 6.02 -25.79 -5.16
C ALA A 231 6.51 -24.88 -6.28
N VAL A 232 5.70 -24.72 -7.31
CA VAL A 232 5.88 -23.69 -8.34
C VAL A 232 5.07 -22.48 -7.94
N GLU A 233 5.76 -21.36 -7.75
CA GLU A 233 5.11 -20.07 -7.46
C GLU A 233 4.56 -19.48 -8.76
N ILE A 234 3.32 -19.02 -8.69
CA ILE A 234 2.64 -18.33 -9.80
C ILE A 234 1.93 -17.12 -9.20
N ASP A 235 2.27 -15.94 -9.69
CA ASP A 235 1.59 -14.70 -9.36
C ASP A 235 0.51 -14.41 -10.41
N VAL A 236 -0.65 -13.97 -9.94
CA VAL A 236 -1.78 -13.60 -10.80
C VAL A 236 -2.31 -12.26 -10.34
N ASP A 237 -2.31 -11.29 -11.24
CA ASP A 237 -3.03 -10.05 -11.06
C ASP A 237 -4.43 -10.16 -11.64
N ALA A 238 -5.39 -9.58 -10.97
CA ALA A 238 -6.79 -9.60 -11.39
C ALA A 238 -7.41 -8.22 -11.26
N LEU A 239 -8.15 -7.82 -12.28
CA LEU A 239 -8.90 -6.57 -12.30
C LEU A 239 -10.39 -6.89 -12.41
N PHE A 240 -11.20 -6.31 -11.52
CA PHE A 240 -12.66 -6.49 -11.52
C PHE A 240 -13.34 -5.13 -11.66
N ASP A 241 -14.16 -4.97 -12.68
CA ASP A 241 -14.89 -3.71 -12.96
C ASP A 241 -16.28 -3.62 -12.32
N GLY A 242 -16.65 -4.63 -11.53
CA GLY A 242 -17.98 -4.78 -10.94
C GLY A 242 -18.89 -5.77 -11.70
N THR A 243 -18.47 -6.22 -12.89
CA THR A 243 -19.21 -7.16 -13.74
C THR A 243 -18.28 -8.26 -14.26
N ASP A 244 -17.17 -7.90 -14.84
CA ASP A 244 -16.22 -8.81 -15.46
C ASP A 244 -14.89 -8.83 -14.73
N LEU A 245 -14.23 -9.98 -14.73
CA LEU A 245 -12.91 -10.22 -14.21
C LEU A 245 -11.91 -10.35 -15.36
N TYR A 246 -10.85 -9.56 -15.31
CA TYR A 246 -9.77 -9.53 -16.30
C TYR A 246 -8.46 -10.00 -15.70
#